data_305c2dbecb65f55e9c7297f1db94c239
#
_entry.id   305c2dbecb65f55e9c7297f1db94c239
#
_cell.length_a   1.000
_cell.length_b   1.000
_cell.length_c   1.000
_cell.angle_alpha   90.00
_cell.angle_beta   90.00
_cell.angle_gamma   90.00
#
_symmetry.space_group_name_H-M   'P 1'
#
loop_
_entity.id
_entity.type
_entity.pdbx_description
1 polymer ?
#
loop_
_entity_poly.entity_id
_entity_poly.type
_entity_poly.pdbx_seq_one_letter_code
_entity_poly.pdbx_strand_id
1 'polypeptide(L)'
;MADNILETDGLTKEFRGFVAVNNVTLRVRRHSIHALIGPNGAGKTTCFNLLTKFLIPSRGKIAYNGRDITATKPADIARLGLVRSFQISAVFPHLSVLENVRVALQRKRGDSFDFWRSQSVLDVYNDRARELIEWVGLSEYANTVAVELPYGRKRALEIATTLALEPEMMLLDEPTAGMGHEDVGRIAALIKRVAQGRTVLMVEHNLSVVADLSDTITVLARGEVLAEGDYATVSKNPDVVQAYMGAGHG
;
A
#
# COMPACT_ATOMS: atom_id res chain seq x y z
N MET A 1 -7.37 -14.29 20.88
CA MET A 1 -7.02 -12.91 20.53
C MET A 1 -7.01 -12.82 19.01
N ALA A 2 -7.50 -11.73 18.40
CA ALA A 2 -7.39 -11.57 16.96
C ALA A 2 -5.89 -11.52 16.58
N ASP A 3 -5.51 -12.22 15.51
CA ASP A 3 -4.12 -12.21 15.02
C ASP A 3 -3.89 -10.93 14.19
N ASN A 4 -3.42 -9.88 14.84
CA ASN A 4 -3.11 -8.60 14.20
C ASN A 4 -1.65 -8.60 13.72
N ILE A 5 -1.45 -8.26 12.47
CA ILE A 5 -0.10 -8.10 11.89
C ILE A 5 0.47 -6.71 12.16
N LEU A 6 -0.39 -5.68 12.17
CA LEU A 6 -0.02 -4.29 12.43
C LEU A 6 -0.95 -3.70 13.49
N GLU A 7 -0.37 -3.05 14.48
CA GLU A 7 -1.11 -2.36 15.53
C GLU A 7 -0.49 -0.99 15.80
N THR A 8 -1.33 0.00 16.08
CA THR A 8 -0.91 1.28 16.62
C THR A 8 -1.61 1.54 17.94
N ASP A 9 -0.93 2.21 18.85
CA ASP A 9 -1.46 2.61 20.14
C ASP A 9 -1.21 4.10 20.35
N GLY A 10 -2.28 4.89 20.37
CA GLY A 10 -2.24 6.32 20.61
C GLY A 10 -1.39 7.10 19.60
N LEU A 11 -1.32 6.63 18.33
CA LEU A 11 -0.46 7.21 17.31
C LEU A 11 -0.83 8.67 17.06
N THR A 12 0.15 9.58 17.27
CA THR A 12 -0.05 11.02 17.17
C THR A 12 1.08 11.67 16.37
N LYS A 13 0.72 12.58 15.47
CA LYS A 13 1.67 13.41 14.73
C LYS A 13 1.27 14.87 14.76
N GLU A 14 2.17 15.67 15.31
CA GLU A 14 2.05 17.13 15.37
C GLU A 14 3.10 17.80 14.47
N PHE A 15 2.71 18.83 13.75
CA PHE A 15 3.55 19.68 12.93
C PHE A 15 3.39 21.14 13.39
N ARG A 16 4.36 21.68 14.12
CA ARG A 16 4.40 23.09 14.53
C ARG A 16 3.07 23.58 15.15
N GLY A 17 2.49 22.78 16.04
CA GLY A 17 1.23 23.10 16.72
C GLY A 17 -0.03 22.60 16.01
N PHE A 18 0.07 22.10 14.77
CA PHE A 18 -1.05 21.44 14.09
C PHE A 18 -0.98 19.93 14.26
N VAL A 19 -2.03 19.34 14.83
CA VAL A 19 -2.14 17.88 15.05
C VAL A 19 -2.81 17.26 13.83
N ALA A 20 -2.02 16.59 12.98
CA ALA A 20 -2.51 15.97 11.76
C ALA A 20 -3.04 14.53 11.97
N VAL A 21 -2.52 13.82 12.97
CA VAL A 21 -2.99 12.50 13.43
C VAL A 21 -3.02 12.58 14.96
N ASN A 22 -4.15 12.25 15.57
CA ASN A 22 -4.39 12.40 17.00
C ASN A 22 -4.90 11.09 17.60
N ASN A 23 -4.11 10.48 18.46
CA ASN A 23 -4.47 9.30 19.24
C ASN A 23 -5.07 8.14 18.42
N VAL A 24 -4.55 7.89 17.20
CA VAL A 24 -5.07 6.84 16.33
C VAL A 24 -4.61 5.47 16.82
N THR A 25 -5.60 4.63 17.16
CA THR A 25 -5.40 3.20 17.45
C THR A 25 -6.00 2.39 16.33
N LEU A 26 -5.13 1.69 15.57
CA LEU A 26 -5.48 0.88 14.42
C LEU A 26 -5.07 -0.58 14.68
N ARG A 27 -5.91 -1.53 14.28
CA ARG A 27 -5.62 -2.96 14.35
C ARG A 27 -5.91 -3.63 13.02
N VAL A 28 -4.84 -4.02 12.31
CA VAL A 28 -4.95 -4.67 11.00
C VAL A 28 -4.79 -6.18 11.20
N ARG A 29 -5.84 -6.94 10.88
CA ARG A 29 -5.82 -8.40 10.97
C ARG A 29 -4.96 -9.01 9.88
N ARG A 30 -4.27 -10.08 10.22
CA ARG A 30 -3.50 -10.87 9.25
C ARG A 30 -4.43 -11.45 8.17
N HIS A 31 -3.93 -11.49 6.93
CA HIS A 31 -4.65 -12.05 5.77
C HIS A 31 -6.01 -11.39 5.51
N SER A 32 -6.10 -10.09 5.75
CA SER A 32 -7.29 -9.29 5.44
C SER A 32 -6.94 -8.08 4.56
N ILE A 33 -7.96 -7.53 3.91
CA ILE A 33 -7.90 -6.24 3.24
C ILE A 33 -8.53 -5.21 4.17
N HIS A 34 -7.74 -4.27 4.65
CA HIS A 34 -8.17 -3.19 5.51
C HIS A 34 -8.10 -1.86 4.75
N ALA A 35 -9.21 -1.14 4.67
CA ALA A 35 -9.25 0.18 4.06
C ALA A 35 -9.18 1.28 5.12
N LEU A 36 -8.34 2.28 4.87
CA LEU A 36 -8.28 3.52 5.62
C LEU A 36 -8.88 4.64 4.75
N ILE A 37 -10.08 5.09 5.09
CA ILE A 37 -10.81 6.08 4.32
C ILE A 37 -11.06 7.35 5.12
N GLY A 38 -11.62 8.38 4.49
CA GLY A 38 -11.98 9.64 5.13
C GLY A 38 -11.88 10.80 4.15
N PRO A 39 -12.45 11.97 4.47
CA PRO A 39 -12.40 13.15 3.63
C PRO A 39 -10.98 13.67 3.41
N ASN A 40 -10.83 14.65 2.51
CA ASN A 40 -9.55 15.32 2.30
C ASN A 40 -9.11 16.03 3.59
N GLY A 41 -7.83 15.94 3.91
CA GLY A 41 -7.30 16.50 5.17
C GLY A 41 -7.58 15.65 6.43
N ALA A 42 -8.22 14.47 6.32
CA ALA A 42 -8.51 13.59 7.46
C ALA A 42 -7.27 13.00 8.16
N GLY A 43 -6.06 13.13 7.59
CA GLY A 43 -4.82 12.57 8.15
C GLY A 43 -4.38 11.23 7.56
N LYS A 44 -5.08 10.69 6.54
CA LYS A 44 -4.78 9.39 5.93
C LYS A 44 -3.32 9.25 5.46
N THR A 45 -2.86 10.17 4.62
CA THR A 45 -1.48 10.18 4.10
C THR A 45 -0.45 10.33 5.22
N THR A 46 -0.75 11.15 6.24
CA THR A 46 0.12 11.28 7.42
C THR A 46 0.18 9.97 8.19
N CYS A 47 -0.95 9.30 8.41
CA CYS A 47 -1.00 7.98 9.04
C CYS A 47 -0.17 6.96 8.25
N PHE A 48 -0.34 6.86 6.94
CA PHE A 48 0.46 5.98 6.08
C PHE A 48 1.97 6.27 6.17
N ASN A 49 2.35 7.55 6.16
CA ASN A 49 3.75 7.95 6.31
C ASN A 49 4.33 7.59 7.68
N LEU A 50 3.53 7.58 8.73
CA LEU A 50 3.93 7.11 10.07
C LEU A 50 4.14 5.59 10.06
N LEU A 51 3.21 4.82 9.49
CA LEU A 51 3.30 3.36 9.40
C LEU A 51 4.51 2.89 8.59
N THR A 52 4.83 3.61 7.52
CA THR A 52 5.97 3.33 6.63
C THR A 52 7.27 3.99 7.07
N LYS A 53 7.25 4.71 8.20
CA LYS A 53 8.41 5.37 8.82
C LYS A 53 9.02 6.52 7.98
N PHE A 54 8.29 7.03 6.96
CA PHE A 54 8.64 8.29 6.32
C PHE A 54 8.44 9.49 7.25
N LEU A 55 7.59 9.34 8.26
CA LEU A 55 7.43 10.25 9.38
C LEU A 55 7.65 9.52 10.70
N ILE A 56 8.24 10.23 11.66
CA ILE A 56 8.37 9.76 13.03
C ILE A 56 7.17 10.28 13.81
N PRO A 57 6.45 9.44 14.59
CA PRO A 57 5.35 9.89 15.43
C PRO A 57 5.85 10.84 16.51
N SER A 58 5.00 11.81 16.89
CA SER A 58 5.25 12.68 18.05
C SER A 58 4.97 11.96 19.36
N ARG A 59 3.97 11.05 19.36
CA ARG A 59 3.59 10.18 20.47
C ARG A 59 2.96 8.89 19.95
N GLY A 60 2.84 7.89 20.81
CA GLY A 60 2.25 6.60 20.51
C GLY A 60 3.25 5.57 20.01
N LYS A 61 2.77 4.37 19.73
CA LYS A 61 3.58 3.23 19.31
C LYS A 61 3.05 2.57 18.06
N ILE A 62 3.93 1.91 17.34
CA ILE A 62 3.59 1.08 16.16
C ILE A 62 4.24 -0.28 16.38
N ALA A 63 3.43 -1.34 16.37
CA ALA A 63 3.90 -2.72 16.42
C ALA A 63 3.59 -3.44 15.10
N TYR A 64 4.56 -4.21 14.61
CA TYR A 64 4.43 -5.07 13.44
C TYR A 64 4.90 -6.49 13.78
N ASN A 65 4.06 -7.50 13.55
CA ASN A 65 4.30 -8.87 13.99
C ASN A 65 4.64 -8.95 15.49
N GLY A 66 3.94 -8.15 16.34
CA GLY A 66 4.18 -8.07 17.78
C GLY A 66 5.47 -7.36 18.20
N ARG A 67 6.29 -6.90 17.25
CA ARG A 67 7.53 -6.17 17.51
C ARG A 67 7.29 -4.66 17.43
N ASP A 68 7.78 -3.92 18.41
CA ASP A 68 7.79 -2.45 18.35
C ASP A 68 8.73 -1.97 17.23
N ILE A 69 8.16 -1.26 16.26
CA ILE A 69 8.86 -0.69 15.12
C ILE A 69 8.87 0.84 15.14
N THR A 70 8.45 1.46 16.24
CA THR A 70 8.25 2.92 16.34
C THR A 70 9.47 3.74 15.96
N ALA A 71 10.68 3.28 16.31
CA ALA A 71 11.95 3.93 15.98
C ALA A 71 12.71 3.30 14.80
N THR A 72 12.13 2.29 14.12
CA THR A 72 12.80 1.54 13.05
C THR A 72 12.89 2.39 11.78
N LYS A 73 13.98 2.22 11.00
CA LYS A 73 14.19 2.96 9.74
C LYS A 73 13.31 2.38 8.62
N PRO A 74 12.92 3.19 7.60
CA PRO A 74 12.09 2.73 6.48
C PRO A 74 12.64 1.50 5.75
N ALA A 75 13.96 1.47 5.49
CA ALA A 75 14.60 0.35 4.81
C ALA A 75 14.50 -0.97 5.59
N ASP A 76 14.56 -0.90 6.91
CA ASP A 76 14.48 -2.08 7.78
C ASP A 76 13.03 -2.58 7.89
N ILE A 77 12.04 -1.66 7.88
CA ILE A 77 10.62 -2.03 7.82
C ILE A 77 10.31 -2.85 6.57
N ALA A 78 10.82 -2.42 5.43
CA ALA A 78 10.63 -3.15 4.18
C ALA A 78 11.29 -4.54 4.20
N ARG A 79 12.43 -4.71 4.92
CA ARG A 79 13.07 -6.02 5.14
C ARG A 79 12.27 -6.91 6.07
N LEU A 80 11.48 -6.35 6.98
CA LEU A 80 10.56 -7.08 7.85
C LEU A 80 9.30 -7.55 7.11
N GLY A 81 9.12 -7.20 5.85
CA GLY A 81 7.97 -7.63 5.04
C GLY A 81 6.79 -6.65 5.01
N LEU A 82 6.92 -5.44 5.59
CA LEU A 82 5.94 -4.37 5.44
C LEU A 82 6.38 -3.44 4.31
N VAL A 83 5.73 -3.53 3.16
CA VAL A 83 6.15 -2.80 1.97
C VAL A 83 5.02 -1.90 1.47
N ARG A 84 5.34 -0.64 1.21
CA ARG A 84 4.43 0.29 0.54
C ARG A 84 4.66 0.24 -0.96
N SER A 85 3.60 0.07 -1.74
CA SER A 85 3.65 0.36 -3.17
C SER A 85 3.67 1.88 -3.32
N PHE A 86 4.74 2.39 -3.90
CA PHE A 86 4.86 3.82 -4.17
C PHE A 86 4.03 4.18 -5.41
N GLN A 87 3.60 5.44 -5.51
CA GLN A 87 3.02 5.99 -6.72
C GLN A 87 3.96 5.75 -7.93
N ILE A 88 3.45 5.86 -9.15
CA ILE A 88 4.10 5.60 -10.47
C ILE A 88 5.61 5.93 -10.58
N SER A 89 6.15 6.72 -9.65
CA SER A 89 7.57 7.07 -9.56
C SER A 89 8.51 5.92 -9.11
N ALA A 90 7.98 4.77 -8.70
CA ALA A 90 8.79 3.64 -8.20
C ALA A 90 9.27 2.68 -9.29
N VAL A 91 8.85 2.87 -10.54
CA VAL A 91 9.33 2.09 -11.69
C VAL A 91 10.41 2.87 -12.44
N PHE A 92 11.37 2.15 -12.99
CA PHE A 92 12.39 2.72 -13.88
C PHE A 92 11.77 2.92 -15.27
N PRO A 93 11.48 4.17 -15.69
CA PRO A 93 10.65 4.43 -16.85
C PRO A 93 11.26 3.97 -18.16
N HIS A 94 12.59 3.92 -18.23
CA HIS A 94 13.35 3.53 -19.43
C HIS A 94 13.77 2.05 -19.46
N LEU A 95 13.42 1.28 -18.45
CA LEU A 95 13.59 -0.16 -18.43
C LEU A 95 12.30 -0.85 -18.89
N SER A 96 12.43 -2.04 -19.48
CA SER A 96 11.27 -2.89 -19.79
C SER A 96 10.57 -3.37 -18.52
N VAL A 97 9.34 -3.88 -18.66
CA VAL A 97 8.60 -4.52 -17.57
C VAL A 97 9.43 -5.62 -16.91
N LEU A 98 10.06 -6.49 -17.72
CA LEU A 98 10.91 -7.58 -17.23
C LEU A 98 12.10 -7.06 -16.42
N GLU A 99 12.80 -6.06 -16.93
CA GLU A 99 13.94 -5.45 -16.22
C GLU A 99 13.54 -4.79 -14.92
N ASN A 100 12.41 -4.09 -14.87
CA ASN A 100 11.88 -3.50 -13.63
C ASN A 100 11.67 -4.56 -12.54
N VAL A 101 11.02 -5.68 -12.89
CA VAL A 101 10.76 -6.77 -11.93
C VAL A 101 12.07 -7.46 -11.51
N ARG A 102 13.02 -7.65 -12.45
CA ARG A 102 14.36 -8.20 -12.14
C ARG A 102 15.13 -7.34 -11.16
N VAL A 103 15.12 -6.00 -11.34
CA VAL A 103 15.75 -5.05 -10.40
C VAL A 103 15.15 -5.18 -9.01
N ALA A 104 13.83 -5.33 -8.90
CA ALA A 104 13.18 -5.53 -7.60
C ALA A 104 13.60 -6.84 -6.92
N LEU A 105 13.74 -7.93 -7.68
CA LEU A 105 14.19 -9.24 -7.19
C LEU A 105 15.62 -9.25 -6.66
N GLN A 106 16.52 -8.41 -7.22
CA GLN A 106 17.92 -8.31 -6.78
C GLN A 106 18.05 -7.85 -5.30
N ARG A 107 17.11 -7.01 -4.84
CA ARG A 107 17.16 -6.44 -3.49
C ARG A 107 17.24 -7.51 -2.39
N LYS A 108 16.66 -8.69 -2.62
CA LYS A 108 16.65 -9.78 -1.65
C LYS A 108 18.03 -10.39 -1.40
N ARG A 109 18.92 -10.40 -2.41
CA ARG A 109 20.27 -10.96 -2.33
C ARG A 109 21.30 -10.01 -1.71
N GLY A 110 21.00 -8.72 -1.57
CA GLY A 110 22.00 -7.74 -1.15
C GLY A 110 23.02 -7.38 -2.25
N ASP A 111 22.84 -7.90 -3.46
CA ASP A 111 23.76 -7.73 -4.60
C ASP A 111 23.56 -6.39 -5.34
N SER A 112 22.88 -5.43 -4.72
CA SER A 112 22.52 -4.13 -5.32
C SER A 112 23.72 -3.26 -5.73
N PHE A 113 24.95 -3.68 -5.44
CA PHE A 113 26.19 -2.96 -5.74
C PHE A 113 27.14 -3.69 -6.69
N ASP A 114 26.74 -4.83 -7.27
CA ASP A 114 27.58 -5.61 -8.20
C ASP A 114 27.52 -5.02 -9.63
N PHE A 115 27.96 -3.77 -9.79
CA PHE A 115 28.01 -3.05 -11.08
C PHE A 115 28.98 -3.67 -12.10
N TRP A 116 29.81 -4.60 -11.68
CA TRP A 116 30.88 -5.21 -12.49
C TRP A 116 30.51 -6.56 -13.11
N ARG A 117 29.33 -7.09 -12.77
CA ARG A 117 28.88 -8.38 -13.30
C ARG A 117 28.08 -8.22 -14.58
N SER A 118 28.27 -9.15 -15.53
CA SER A 118 27.52 -9.22 -16.78
C SER A 118 25.99 -9.25 -16.52
N GLN A 119 25.20 -8.70 -17.45
CA GLN A 119 23.74 -8.80 -17.44
C GLN A 119 23.22 -10.23 -17.32
N SER A 120 24.02 -11.24 -17.74
CA SER A 120 23.69 -12.66 -17.57
C SER A 120 23.50 -13.10 -16.11
N VAL A 121 24.06 -12.37 -15.14
CA VAL A 121 23.79 -12.63 -13.71
C VAL A 121 22.34 -12.34 -13.34
N LEU A 122 21.66 -11.47 -14.10
CA LEU A 122 20.26 -11.16 -13.93
C LEU A 122 19.33 -12.22 -14.53
N ASP A 123 19.85 -13.09 -15.39
CA ASP A 123 19.05 -14.15 -16.03
C ASP A 123 18.55 -15.19 -15.01
N VAL A 124 19.23 -15.33 -13.89
CA VAL A 124 18.76 -16.16 -12.76
C VAL A 124 17.40 -15.70 -12.21
N TYR A 125 17.00 -14.45 -12.44
CA TYR A 125 15.72 -13.92 -12.02
C TYR A 125 14.64 -14.00 -13.11
N ASN A 126 14.97 -14.41 -14.34
CA ASN A 126 14.03 -14.37 -15.47
C ASN A 126 12.76 -15.18 -15.20
N ASP A 127 12.89 -16.42 -14.72
CA ASP A 127 11.73 -17.28 -14.49
C ASP A 127 10.81 -16.68 -13.44
N ARG A 128 11.36 -16.25 -12.30
CA ARG A 128 10.59 -15.62 -11.24
C ARG A 128 10.00 -14.28 -11.67
N ALA A 129 10.72 -13.49 -12.44
CA ALA A 129 10.20 -12.23 -12.98
C ALA A 129 9.03 -12.48 -13.94
N ARG A 130 9.12 -13.47 -14.83
CA ARG A 130 8.04 -13.84 -15.76
C ARG A 130 6.81 -14.36 -15.02
N GLU A 131 6.98 -15.17 -14.00
CA GLU A 131 5.90 -15.60 -13.10
C GLU A 131 5.15 -14.42 -12.49
N LEU A 132 5.87 -13.43 -11.92
CA LEU A 132 5.27 -12.24 -11.33
C LEU A 132 4.56 -11.37 -12.37
N ILE A 133 5.14 -11.25 -13.57
CA ILE A 133 4.57 -10.51 -14.70
C ILE A 133 3.27 -11.17 -15.18
N GLU A 134 3.26 -12.49 -15.31
CA GLU A 134 2.06 -13.26 -15.63
C GLU A 134 0.99 -13.09 -14.55
N TRP A 135 1.41 -13.14 -13.30
CA TRP A 135 0.52 -13.03 -12.15
C TRP A 135 -0.23 -11.67 -12.10
N VAL A 136 0.40 -10.60 -12.56
CA VAL A 136 -0.23 -9.27 -12.66
C VAL A 136 -0.86 -8.99 -14.03
N GLY A 137 -0.85 -9.97 -14.96
CA GLY A 137 -1.46 -9.86 -16.29
C GLY A 137 -0.69 -8.95 -17.26
N LEU A 138 0.65 -8.97 -17.18
CA LEU A 138 1.53 -8.16 -18.03
C LEU A 138 2.39 -9.00 -18.98
N SER A 139 2.08 -10.28 -19.23
CA SER A 139 2.91 -11.17 -20.06
C SER A 139 3.19 -10.61 -21.46
N GLU A 140 2.18 -10.04 -22.12
CA GLU A 140 2.31 -9.44 -23.44
C GLU A 140 3.18 -8.18 -23.46
N TYR A 141 3.34 -7.54 -22.30
CA TYR A 141 4.10 -6.31 -22.11
C TYR A 141 5.50 -6.54 -21.53
N ALA A 142 5.94 -7.80 -21.37
CA ALA A 142 7.20 -8.12 -20.68
C ALA A 142 8.42 -7.36 -21.23
N ASN A 143 8.48 -7.15 -22.55
CA ASN A 143 9.55 -6.44 -23.23
C ASN A 143 9.23 -4.95 -23.53
N THR A 144 8.05 -4.47 -23.16
CA THR A 144 7.64 -3.06 -23.36
C THR A 144 8.33 -2.19 -22.33
N VAL A 145 8.83 -1.04 -22.77
CA VAL A 145 9.45 -0.05 -21.88
C VAL A 145 8.36 0.57 -20.97
N ALA A 146 8.65 0.69 -19.68
CA ALA A 146 7.64 1.06 -18.69
C ALA A 146 6.96 2.41 -18.97
N VAL A 147 7.67 3.39 -19.55
CA VAL A 147 7.09 4.69 -19.91
C VAL A 147 5.99 4.58 -20.96
N GLU A 148 6.02 3.57 -21.82
CA GLU A 148 5.05 3.35 -22.90
C GLU A 148 3.76 2.65 -22.43
N LEU A 149 3.77 2.08 -21.23
CA LEU A 149 2.61 1.38 -20.70
C LEU A 149 1.43 2.35 -20.46
N PRO A 150 0.18 1.93 -20.75
CA PRO A 150 -1.01 2.59 -20.25
C PRO A 150 -1.00 2.70 -18.70
N TYR A 151 -1.71 3.68 -18.16
CA TYR A 151 -1.68 3.99 -16.73
C TYR A 151 -2.03 2.77 -15.84
N GLY A 152 -3.11 2.06 -16.13
CA GLY A 152 -3.50 0.86 -15.38
C GLY A 152 -2.45 -0.26 -15.45
N ARG A 153 -1.72 -0.38 -16.58
CA ARG A 153 -0.61 -1.35 -16.72
C ARG A 153 0.62 -0.93 -15.93
N LYS A 154 0.91 0.38 -15.83
CA LYS A 154 1.96 0.89 -14.93
C LYS A 154 1.66 0.53 -13.48
N ARG A 155 0.40 0.63 -13.06
CA ARG A 155 -0.01 0.24 -11.69
C ARG A 155 0.14 -1.26 -11.44
N ALA A 156 -0.20 -2.09 -12.43
CA ALA A 156 0.06 -3.53 -12.34
C ALA A 156 1.56 -3.83 -12.22
N LEU A 157 2.42 -3.12 -12.95
CA LEU A 157 3.88 -3.25 -12.83
C LEU A 157 4.39 -2.86 -11.43
N GLU A 158 3.87 -1.77 -10.84
CA GLU A 158 4.21 -1.40 -9.45
C GLU A 158 3.84 -2.49 -8.46
N ILE A 159 2.68 -3.12 -8.64
CA ILE A 159 2.27 -4.26 -7.81
C ILE A 159 3.23 -5.43 -8.02
N ALA A 160 3.63 -5.73 -9.26
CA ALA A 160 4.61 -6.79 -9.55
C ALA A 160 5.97 -6.55 -8.87
N THR A 161 6.51 -5.32 -8.96
CA THR A 161 7.78 -4.97 -8.30
C THR A 161 7.67 -5.01 -6.78
N THR A 162 6.50 -4.67 -6.23
CA THR A 162 6.23 -4.81 -4.79
C THR A 162 6.17 -6.27 -4.38
N LEU A 163 5.52 -7.13 -5.17
CA LEU A 163 5.44 -8.58 -4.94
C LEU A 163 6.79 -9.26 -5.02
N ALA A 164 7.70 -8.74 -5.85
CA ALA A 164 9.08 -9.24 -5.95
C ALA A 164 9.85 -9.14 -4.61
N LEU A 165 9.41 -8.27 -3.70
CA LEU A 165 9.96 -8.14 -2.36
C LEU A 165 9.36 -9.17 -1.36
N GLU A 166 8.41 -10.00 -1.81
CA GLU A 166 7.68 -11.01 -1.02
C GLU A 166 7.13 -10.46 0.31
N PRO A 167 6.31 -9.40 0.25
CA PRO A 167 5.79 -8.78 1.47
C PRO A 167 4.79 -9.69 2.19
N GLU A 168 4.80 -9.69 3.53
CA GLU A 168 3.70 -10.21 4.34
C GLU A 168 2.54 -9.21 4.39
N MET A 169 2.87 -7.92 4.36
CA MET A 169 1.89 -6.84 4.35
C MET A 169 2.22 -5.79 3.29
N MET A 170 1.22 -5.46 2.48
CA MET A 170 1.31 -4.40 1.47
C MET A 170 0.50 -3.17 1.90
N LEU A 171 1.10 -2.00 1.78
CA LEU A 171 0.40 -0.73 1.91
C LEU A 171 0.18 -0.13 0.52
N LEU A 172 -1.08 0.04 0.13
CA LEU A 172 -1.47 0.58 -1.17
C LEU A 172 -2.05 1.99 -1.01
N ASP A 173 -1.43 2.97 -1.64
CA ASP A 173 -1.85 4.36 -1.56
C ASP A 173 -2.64 4.72 -2.82
N GLU A 174 -3.95 4.90 -2.67
CA GLU A 174 -4.91 5.23 -3.72
C GLU A 174 -4.70 4.38 -5.00
N PRO A 175 -4.78 3.03 -4.90
CA PRO A 175 -4.39 2.14 -5.99
C PRO A 175 -5.23 2.32 -7.27
N THR A 176 -6.42 2.91 -7.17
CA THR A 176 -7.32 3.12 -8.33
C THR A 176 -7.46 4.58 -8.77
N ALA A 177 -6.70 5.50 -8.14
CA ALA A 177 -6.81 6.93 -8.45
C ALA A 177 -6.47 7.24 -9.91
N GLY A 178 -7.28 8.10 -10.55
CA GLY A 178 -7.05 8.57 -11.92
C GLY A 178 -7.34 7.55 -13.02
N MET A 179 -7.96 6.41 -12.70
CA MET A 179 -8.28 5.34 -13.66
C MET A 179 -9.70 5.43 -14.20
N GLY A 180 -9.88 4.98 -15.45
CA GLY A 180 -11.20 4.69 -15.99
C GLY A 180 -11.82 3.42 -15.38
N HIS A 181 -13.14 3.27 -15.50
CA HIS A 181 -13.90 2.18 -14.86
C HIS A 181 -13.34 0.77 -15.15
N GLU A 182 -12.90 0.52 -16.38
CA GLU A 182 -12.35 -0.79 -16.78
C GLU A 182 -11.04 -1.11 -16.04
N ASP A 183 -10.13 -0.14 -15.94
CA ASP A 183 -8.88 -0.29 -15.23
C ASP A 183 -9.08 -0.42 -13.71
N VAL A 184 -10.06 0.33 -13.14
CA VAL A 184 -10.46 0.19 -11.74
C VAL A 184 -10.85 -1.24 -11.42
N GLY A 185 -11.76 -1.85 -12.22
CA GLY A 185 -12.17 -3.24 -12.02
C GLY A 185 -11.01 -4.23 -12.14
N ARG A 186 -10.09 -4.00 -13.09
CA ARG A 186 -8.90 -4.84 -13.29
C ARG A 186 -7.94 -4.76 -12.10
N ILE A 187 -7.67 -3.57 -11.58
CA ILE A 187 -6.79 -3.38 -10.42
C ILE A 187 -7.47 -3.90 -9.14
N ALA A 188 -8.76 -3.70 -8.96
CA ALA A 188 -9.50 -4.27 -7.83
C ALA A 188 -9.39 -5.81 -7.81
N ALA A 189 -9.61 -6.47 -8.95
CA ALA A 189 -9.45 -7.92 -9.07
C ALA A 189 -7.99 -8.36 -8.78
N LEU A 190 -7.01 -7.57 -9.20
CA LEU A 190 -5.60 -7.85 -8.91
C LEU A 190 -5.32 -7.73 -7.40
N ILE A 191 -5.79 -6.68 -6.73
CA ILE A 191 -5.63 -6.51 -5.27
C ILE A 191 -6.25 -7.69 -4.53
N LYS A 192 -7.45 -8.11 -4.89
CA LYS A 192 -8.14 -9.26 -4.29
C LYS A 192 -7.32 -10.56 -4.43
N ARG A 193 -6.70 -10.76 -5.59
CA ARG A 193 -5.80 -11.90 -5.82
C ARG A 193 -4.52 -11.80 -5.01
N VAL A 194 -3.91 -10.60 -4.92
CA VAL A 194 -2.70 -10.35 -4.13
C VAL A 194 -2.92 -10.60 -2.64
N ALA A 195 -4.11 -10.26 -2.13
CA ALA A 195 -4.47 -10.45 -0.72
C ALA A 195 -4.60 -11.92 -0.31
N GLN A 196 -4.68 -12.86 -1.27
CA GLN A 196 -4.65 -14.29 -0.94
C GLN A 196 -3.28 -14.66 -0.34
N GLY A 197 -3.29 -14.90 0.97
CA GLY A 197 -2.07 -15.22 1.75
C GLY A 197 -1.22 -14.03 2.17
N ARG A 198 -1.70 -12.79 1.96
CA ARG A 198 -1.05 -11.55 2.41
C ARG A 198 -2.04 -10.62 3.11
N THR A 199 -1.53 -9.65 3.82
CA THR A 199 -2.35 -8.57 4.37
C THR A 199 -2.21 -7.33 3.48
N VAL A 200 -3.33 -6.65 3.24
CA VAL A 200 -3.33 -5.39 2.50
C VAL A 200 -3.95 -4.30 3.38
N LEU A 201 -3.24 -3.20 3.55
CA LEU A 201 -3.79 -1.95 4.07
C LEU A 201 -3.81 -0.95 2.93
N MET A 202 -4.98 -0.41 2.58
CA MET A 202 -5.08 0.56 1.49
C MET A 202 -5.71 1.87 1.94
N VAL A 203 -5.22 2.98 1.42
CA VAL A 203 -5.96 4.24 1.41
C VAL A 203 -6.73 4.31 0.12
N GLU A 204 -8.03 4.56 0.17
CA GLU A 204 -8.88 4.69 -1.01
C GLU A 204 -9.97 5.75 -0.77
N HIS A 205 -10.39 6.37 -1.86
CA HIS A 205 -11.50 7.30 -1.87
C HIS A 205 -12.67 6.83 -2.77
N ASN A 206 -12.44 5.79 -3.57
CA ASN A 206 -13.48 5.15 -4.38
C ASN A 206 -14.25 4.17 -3.50
N LEU A 207 -15.44 4.61 -3.02
CA LEU A 207 -16.25 3.82 -2.08
C LEU A 207 -16.74 2.50 -2.67
N SER A 208 -16.90 2.39 -4.01
CA SER A 208 -17.28 1.11 -4.64
C SER A 208 -16.15 0.08 -4.56
N VAL A 209 -14.90 0.51 -4.72
CA VAL A 209 -13.71 -0.34 -4.54
C VAL A 209 -13.57 -0.76 -3.07
N VAL A 210 -13.76 0.19 -2.15
CA VAL A 210 -13.73 -0.09 -0.70
C VAL A 210 -14.79 -1.12 -0.33
N ALA A 211 -16.02 -0.96 -0.84
CA ALA A 211 -17.14 -1.88 -0.58
C ALA A 211 -16.89 -3.31 -1.13
N ASP A 212 -16.25 -3.42 -2.30
CA ASP A 212 -15.98 -4.73 -2.93
C ASP A 212 -14.79 -5.48 -2.31
N LEU A 213 -13.79 -4.74 -1.84
CA LEU A 213 -12.52 -5.35 -1.45
C LEU A 213 -12.32 -5.51 0.06
N SER A 214 -12.87 -4.62 0.88
CA SER A 214 -12.43 -4.47 2.26
C SER A 214 -13.16 -5.39 3.22
N ASP A 215 -12.40 -6.14 4.02
CA ASP A 215 -12.93 -6.89 5.17
C ASP A 215 -13.22 -5.97 6.36
N THR A 216 -12.40 -4.92 6.52
CA THR A 216 -12.51 -3.92 7.58
C THR A 216 -12.21 -2.54 7.01
N ILE A 217 -12.95 -1.55 7.47
CA ILE A 217 -12.80 -0.15 7.07
C ILE A 217 -12.62 0.67 8.33
N THR A 218 -11.55 1.45 8.41
CA THR A 218 -11.36 2.52 9.40
C THR A 218 -11.58 3.86 8.73
N VAL A 219 -12.46 4.67 9.29
CA VAL A 219 -12.72 6.04 8.82
C VAL A 219 -11.95 7.01 9.68
N LEU A 220 -11.10 7.82 9.06
CA LEU A 220 -10.46 8.96 9.71
C LEU A 220 -11.22 10.25 9.42
N ALA A 221 -11.34 11.08 10.43
CA ALA A 221 -11.81 12.47 10.31
C ALA A 221 -11.01 13.35 11.27
N ARG A 222 -10.49 14.47 10.79
CA ARG A 222 -9.72 15.45 11.61
C ARG A 222 -8.57 14.82 12.41
N GLY A 223 -7.94 13.81 11.85
CA GLY A 223 -6.80 13.10 12.45
C GLY A 223 -7.18 12.00 13.45
N GLU A 224 -8.45 11.73 13.68
CA GLU A 224 -8.94 10.74 14.65
C GLU A 224 -9.72 9.61 13.94
N VAL A 225 -9.82 8.45 14.60
CA VAL A 225 -10.71 7.37 14.16
C VAL A 225 -12.15 7.76 14.48
N LEU A 226 -12.96 7.93 13.45
CA LEU A 226 -14.37 8.27 13.56
C LEU A 226 -15.25 7.01 13.69
N ALA A 227 -14.94 5.99 12.90
CA ALA A 227 -15.67 4.71 12.90
C ALA A 227 -14.77 3.59 12.37
N GLU A 228 -15.07 2.36 12.79
CA GLU A 228 -14.44 1.15 12.25
C GLU A 228 -15.47 0.02 12.16
N GLY A 229 -15.41 -0.77 11.10
CA GLY A 229 -16.30 -1.90 10.87
C GLY A 229 -16.28 -2.39 9.42
N ASP A 230 -17.23 -3.23 9.07
CA ASP A 230 -17.51 -3.58 7.67
C ASP A 230 -18.19 -2.42 6.92
N TYR A 231 -18.32 -2.57 5.61
CA TYR A 231 -18.93 -1.53 4.77
C TYR A 231 -20.39 -1.24 5.19
N ALA A 232 -21.16 -2.26 5.57
CA ALA A 232 -22.56 -2.11 5.95
C ALA A 232 -22.71 -1.29 7.25
N THR A 233 -21.79 -1.44 8.18
CA THR A 233 -21.73 -0.70 9.45
C THR A 233 -21.29 0.74 9.21
N VAL A 234 -20.17 0.92 8.50
CA VAL A 234 -19.54 2.23 8.30
C VAL A 234 -20.41 3.14 7.42
N SER A 235 -21.02 2.61 6.35
CA SER A 235 -21.81 3.39 5.41
C SER A 235 -23.12 3.93 6.00
N LYS A 236 -23.62 3.33 7.10
CA LYS A 236 -24.83 3.75 7.80
C LYS A 236 -24.56 4.65 9.02
N ASN A 237 -23.28 4.84 9.38
CA ASN A 237 -22.92 5.66 10.52
C ASN A 237 -23.21 7.15 10.22
N PRO A 238 -24.07 7.84 11.01
CA PRO A 238 -24.44 9.22 10.76
C PRO A 238 -23.25 10.18 10.77
N ASP A 239 -22.27 9.95 11.65
CA ASP A 239 -21.09 10.80 11.78
C ASP A 239 -20.19 10.67 10.53
N VAL A 240 -20.10 9.45 9.97
CA VAL A 240 -19.38 9.21 8.71
C VAL A 240 -20.06 9.93 7.56
N VAL A 241 -21.38 9.79 7.41
CA VAL A 241 -22.16 10.49 6.38
C VAL A 241 -21.95 12.01 6.50
N GLN A 242 -22.06 12.56 7.71
CA GLN A 242 -21.85 13.97 7.96
C GLN A 242 -20.43 14.44 7.62
N ALA A 243 -19.40 13.65 7.96
CA ALA A 243 -18.01 13.99 7.66
C ALA A 243 -17.74 14.10 6.15
N TYR A 244 -18.38 13.26 5.34
CA TYR A 244 -18.26 13.31 3.88
C TYR A 244 -19.11 14.43 3.25
N MET A 245 -20.30 14.71 3.77
CA MET A 245 -21.16 15.80 3.29
C MET A 245 -20.60 17.19 3.64
N GLY A 246 -20.01 17.34 4.82
CA GLY A 246 -19.40 18.60 5.24
C GLY A 246 -18.12 18.99 4.51
N ALA A 247 -17.43 18.02 3.90
CA ALA A 247 -16.22 18.25 3.12
C ALA A 247 -16.49 18.76 1.68
N GLY A 248 -17.73 18.73 1.21
CA GLY A 248 -18.13 19.18 -0.14
C GLY A 248 -18.42 20.68 -0.27
N HIS A 249 -18.24 21.49 0.75
CA HIS A 249 -18.59 22.91 0.78
C HIS A 249 -17.40 23.80 1.20
N GLY A 250 -16.18 23.39 0.90
CA GLY A 250 -14.97 24.17 1.14
C GLY A 250 -14.14 24.36 -0.13
#